data_359194309e43b9b44645ca6c424c2a90
#
_entry.id   359194309e43b9b44645ca6c424c2a90
#
_cell.length_a   1.000
_cell.length_b   1.000
_cell.length_c   1.000
_cell.angle_alpha   90.00
_cell.angle_beta   90.00
_cell.angle_gamma   90.00
#
_symmetry.space_group_name_H-M   'P 1'
#
loop_
_entity.id
_entity.type
_entity.pdbx_description
1 polymer ?
#
loop_
_entity_poly.entity_id
_entity_poly.type
_entity_poly.pdbx_seq_one_letter_code
_entity_poly.pdbx_strand_id
1 'polypeptide(L)'
;MNAKKLLPFVVVLLLAATAVSQQKTHVPDTISPDATTTCKFTFTSGSGPNYLKFCLTDNGNVAELMSPNGEEHIREGTVLEGYGICDFTSLTRYYDWSAEDSGNWQPPAVIGAKLPLTIKRTTSDGIWTLTQIFNHNTADPAVTMTLTLKNNTAASRDFALVRYADIDANNANGGNFHNWFDFDHESAWGYNNGFNLFGVMLYSVPTGATHFAFIQNTADAPDPCSPVANLPSSNPWFGDGSVGHDWNGTLKADKSITVGAEYRRF
;
A
#
# COMPACT_ATOMS: atom_id res chain seq x y z
N MET A 1 -49.30 -59.39 -10.34
CA MET A 1 -48.83 -58.48 -9.26
C MET A 1 -47.71 -57.62 -9.83
N ASN A 2 -48.01 -56.36 -10.16
CA ASN A 2 -47.08 -55.42 -10.77
C ASN A 2 -46.47 -54.51 -9.68
N ALA A 3 -45.18 -54.70 -9.44
CA ALA A 3 -44.41 -53.81 -8.54
C ALA A 3 -43.95 -52.59 -9.34
N LYS A 4 -44.52 -51.43 -9.05
CA LYS A 4 -44.09 -50.11 -9.53
C LYS A 4 -42.83 -49.70 -8.77
N LYS A 5 -41.69 -49.59 -9.50
CA LYS A 5 -40.48 -48.99 -8.95
C LYS A 5 -40.64 -47.47 -8.89
N LEU A 6 -40.68 -46.91 -7.69
CA LEU A 6 -40.51 -45.46 -7.49
C LEU A 6 -39.02 -45.08 -7.58
N LEU A 7 -38.69 -44.21 -8.53
CA LEU A 7 -37.41 -43.55 -8.61
C LEU A 7 -37.40 -42.34 -7.67
N PRO A 8 -36.42 -42.18 -6.79
CA PRO A 8 -36.33 -40.92 -6.01
C PRO A 8 -35.72 -39.83 -6.90
N PHE A 9 -36.45 -38.75 -7.06
CA PHE A 9 -35.96 -37.50 -7.63
C PHE A 9 -35.01 -36.84 -6.61
N VAL A 10 -33.72 -36.87 -6.90
CA VAL A 10 -32.72 -36.06 -6.17
C VAL A 10 -32.77 -34.66 -6.73
N VAL A 11 -33.39 -33.76 -6.00
CA VAL A 11 -33.32 -32.32 -6.29
C VAL A 11 -31.96 -31.82 -5.80
N VAL A 12 -31.02 -31.61 -6.71
CA VAL A 12 -29.78 -30.91 -6.43
C VAL A 12 -30.09 -29.42 -6.37
N LEU A 13 -30.19 -28.87 -5.18
CA LEU A 13 -30.20 -27.41 -4.97
C LEU A 13 -28.79 -26.87 -5.27
N LEU A 14 -28.60 -26.28 -6.43
CA LEU A 14 -27.46 -25.43 -6.71
C LEU A 14 -27.63 -24.12 -5.91
N LEU A 15 -26.98 -24.04 -4.77
CA LEU A 15 -26.72 -22.79 -4.07
C LEU A 15 -25.73 -22.00 -4.93
N ALA A 16 -26.24 -21.10 -5.75
CA ALA A 16 -25.41 -20.06 -6.35
C ALA A 16 -24.99 -19.13 -5.20
N ALA A 17 -23.77 -19.32 -4.71
CA ALA A 17 -23.15 -18.34 -3.85
C ALA A 17 -22.94 -17.08 -4.71
N THR A 18 -23.82 -16.10 -4.58
CA THR A 18 -23.58 -14.75 -5.04
C THR A 18 -22.42 -14.22 -4.19
N ALA A 19 -21.21 -14.22 -4.75
CA ALA A 19 -20.12 -13.45 -4.19
C ALA A 19 -20.59 -11.98 -4.22
N VAL A 20 -20.97 -11.46 -3.07
CA VAL A 20 -21.20 -10.05 -2.89
C VAL A 20 -19.81 -9.43 -2.95
N SER A 21 -19.48 -8.82 -4.09
CA SER A 21 -18.33 -7.93 -4.19
C SER A 21 -18.50 -6.87 -3.09
N GLN A 22 -17.64 -6.90 -2.08
CA GLN A 22 -17.57 -5.81 -1.13
C GLN A 22 -17.04 -4.61 -1.90
N GLN A 23 -17.93 -3.67 -2.13
CA GLN A 23 -17.59 -2.39 -2.72
C GLN A 23 -16.75 -1.64 -1.70
N LYS A 24 -15.64 -1.07 -2.14
CA LYS A 24 -14.79 -0.19 -1.35
C LYS A 24 -15.65 0.91 -0.74
N THR A 25 -15.82 0.90 0.57
CA THR A 25 -16.76 1.79 1.27
C THR A 25 -16.04 2.83 2.12
N HIS A 26 -14.74 2.70 2.34
CA HIS A 26 -14.02 3.66 3.16
C HIS A 26 -13.50 4.83 2.33
N VAL A 27 -14.38 5.81 2.15
CA VAL A 27 -13.96 7.19 1.92
C VAL A 27 -14.04 7.85 3.29
N PRO A 28 -12.97 8.40 3.84
CA PRO A 28 -13.03 9.11 5.12
C PRO A 28 -14.15 10.15 5.07
N ASP A 29 -14.99 10.20 6.09
CA ASP A 29 -16.10 11.17 6.19
C ASP A 29 -15.58 12.62 6.16
N THR A 30 -14.29 12.81 6.46
CA THR A 30 -13.59 14.10 6.40
C THR A 30 -12.15 13.87 5.99
N ILE A 31 -11.68 14.62 4.98
CA ILE A 31 -10.25 14.69 4.66
C ILE A 31 -9.57 15.49 5.79
N SER A 32 -8.50 14.96 6.37
CA SER A 32 -7.71 15.69 7.37
C SER A 32 -7.15 16.98 6.78
N PRO A 33 -7.00 18.08 7.56
CA PRO A 33 -6.57 19.37 7.03
C PRO A 33 -5.24 19.36 6.27
N ASP A 34 -4.32 18.49 6.66
CA ASP A 34 -2.99 18.34 6.06
C ASP A 34 -2.90 17.21 5.03
N ALA A 35 -4.00 16.46 4.82
CA ALA A 35 -4.07 15.38 3.86
C ALA A 35 -4.14 15.91 2.42
N THR A 36 -3.54 15.19 1.49
CA THR A 36 -3.65 15.47 0.06
C THR A 36 -3.79 14.19 -0.75
N THR A 37 -4.85 14.14 -1.53
CA THR A 37 -5.12 13.06 -2.48
C THR A 37 -4.84 13.47 -3.91
N THR A 38 -4.44 14.73 -4.13
CA THR A 38 -4.31 15.33 -5.46
C THR A 38 -2.92 15.08 -6.04
N CYS A 39 -2.90 14.60 -7.26
CA CYS A 39 -1.70 14.50 -8.08
C CYS A 39 -0.98 15.83 -8.23
N LYS A 40 0.31 15.85 -7.88
CA LYS A 40 1.18 17.02 -8.05
C LYS A 40 2.29 16.78 -9.06
N PHE A 41 2.90 15.61 -9.02
CA PHE A 41 4.03 15.24 -9.86
C PHE A 41 3.69 13.97 -10.63
N THR A 42 3.41 14.11 -11.92
CA THR A 42 3.09 12.97 -12.78
C THR A 42 4.28 12.60 -13.64
N PHE A 43 4.61 11.32 -13.66
CA PHE A 43 5.70 10.75 -14.43
C PHE A 43 5.18 9.65 -15.33
N THR A 44 5.72 9.59 -16.54
CA THR A 44 5.34 8.58 -17.54
C THR A 44 6.59 8.05 -18.20
N SER A 45 6.69 6.75 -18.38
CA SER A 45 7.79 6.09 -19.07
C SER A 45 7.32 4.83 -19.80
N GLY A 46 8.16 4.34 -20.72
CA GLY A 46 7.89 3.13 -21.46
C GLY A 46 6.73 3.23 -22.45
N SER A 47 6.35 2.08 -23.03
CA SER A 47 5.22 1.94 -23.94
C SER A 47 4.74 0.49 -23.99
N GLY A 48 3.51 0.27 -24.46
CA GLY A 48 2.91 -1.07 -24.52
C GLY A 48 2.91 -1.79 -23.15
N PRO A 49 3.39 -3.02 -23.10
CA PRO A 49 3.43 -3.75 -21.82
C PRO A 49 4.40 -3.15 -20.78
N ASN A 50 5.37 -2.32 -21.20
CA ASN A 50 6.30 -1.66 -20.32
C ASN A 50 5.90 -0.20 -19.99
N TYR A 51 4.68 0.18 -20.30
CA TYR A 51 4.15 1.49 -19.92
C TYR A 51 4.02 1.58 -18.39
N LEU A 52 4.49 2.68 -17.85
CA LEU A 52 4.32 3.07 -16.45
C LEU A 52 3.94 4.54 -16.39
N LYS A 53 2.87 4.84 -15.70
CA LYS A 53 2.50 6.18 -15.25
C LYS A 53 2.28 6.14 -13.75
N PHE A 54 2.82 7.11 -13.05
CA PHE A 54 2.50 7.28 -11.64
C PHE A 54 2.46 8.75 -11.26
N CYS A 55 1.75 9.04 -10.20
CA CYS A 55 1.62 10.38 -9.67
C CYS A 55 1.90 10.40 -8.16
N LEU A 56 2.61 11.45 -7.75
CA LEU A 56 2.91 11.72 -6.36
C LEU A 56 2.18 12.97 -5.88
N THR A 57 1.71 12.94 -4.64
CA THR A 57 1.26 14.12 -3.90
C THR A 57 2.44 14.93 -3.39
N ASP A 58 2.22 16.16 -2.89
CA ASP A 58 3.26 16.95 -2.22
C ASP A 58 3.83 16.24 -0.97
N ASN A 59 3.04 15.40 -0.33
CA ASN A 59 3.41 14.67 0.89
C ASN A 59 4.19 13.37 0.60
N GLY A 60 4.22 12.90 -0.65
CA GLY A 60 4.94 11.69 -1.04
C GLY A 60 4.08 10.42 -1.03
N ASN A 61 2.77 10.57 -1.19
CA ASN A 61 1.89 9.45 -1.47
C ASN A 61 1.87 9.15 -2.96
N VAL A 62 1.77 7.89 -3.35
CA VAL A 62 1.52 7.47 -4.74
C VAL A 62 0.02 7.49 -4.97
N ALA A 63 -0.49 8.58 -5.54
CA ALA A 63 -1.93 8.78 -5.71
C ALA A 63 -2.51 8.14 -6.99
N GLU A 64 -1.66 7.72 -7.91
CA GLU A 64 -2.01 7.03 -9.17
C GLU A 64 -0.86 6.11 -9.55
N LEU A 65 -1.16 4.89 -9.95
CA LEU A 65 -0.20 3.93 -10.50
C LEU A 65 -0.85 3.12 -11.62
N MET A 66 -0.44 3.38 -12.84
CA MET A 66 -0.97 2.72 -14.05
C MET A 66 0.12 1.95 -14.78
N SER A 67 -0.08 0.65 -14.97
CA SER A 67 0.82 -0.23 -15.73
C SER A 67 0.15 -1.59 -16.04
N PRO A 68 -0.03 -1.98 -17.32
CA PRO A 68 0.21 -1.20 -18.54
C PRO A 68 -0.76 -0.03 -18.74
N ASN A 69 -0.69 0.64 -19.86
CA ASN A 69 -1.59 1.77 -20.16
C ASN A 69 -3.05 1.34 -20.10
N GLY A 70 -3.84 2.07 -19.33
CA GLY A 70 -5.26 1.79 -19.10
C GLY A 70 -5.56 0.91 -17.87
N GLU A 71 -4.54 0.31 -17.25
CA GLU A 71 -4.67 -0.55 -16.07
C GLU A 71 -4.21 0.20 -14.82
N GLU A 72 -5.14 0.78 -14.10
CA GLU A 72 -4.90 1.54 -12.88
C GLU A 72 -4.94 0.63 -11.64
N HIS A 73 -4.01 0.83 -10.71
CA HIS A 73 -3.88 0.02 -9.51
C HIS A 73 -3.98 0.80 -8.20
N ILE A 74 -3.66 2.11 -8.24
CA ILE A 74 -3.79 3.03 -7.10
C ILE A 74 -4.43 4.31 -7.64
N ARG A 75 -5.69 4.53 -7.34
CA ARG A 75 -6.51 5.55 -8.01
C ARG A 75 -6.56 6.85 -7.22
N GLU A 76 -6.30 7.97 -7.90
CA GLU A 76 -6.41 9.31 -7.31
C GLU A 76 -7.79 9.57 -6.70
N GLY A 77 -7.80 10.11 -5.49
CA GLY A 77 -9.00 10.61 -4.81
C GLY A 77 -9.89 9.55 -4.17
N THR A 78 -9.60 8.28 -4.33
CA THR A 78 -10.46 7.19 -3.81
C THR A 78 -9.68 6.19 -2.96
N VAL A 79 -8.38 6.35 -2.81
CA VAL A 79 -7.49 5.32 -2.31
C VAL A 79 -6.64 5.83 -1.18
N LEU A 80 -6.38 4.94 -0.25
CA LEU A 80 -5.39 5.12 0.79
C LEU A 80 -4.08 4.50 0.34
N GLU A 81 -3.06 5.31 0.19
CA GLU A 81 -1.69 4.91 -0.04
C GLU A 81 -0.79 5.87 0.74
N GLY A 82 0.26 5.35 1.36
CA GLY A 82 1.15 6.23 2.07
C GLY A 82 2.07 5.53 3.05
N TYR A 83 2.39 6.25 4.11
CA TYR A 83 3.38 5.85 5.09
C TYR A 83 2.96 6.20 6.51
N GLY A 84 3.45 5.43 7.46
CA GLY A 84 3.26 5.68 8.89
C GLY A 84 4.52 5.39 9.69
N ILE A 85 4.66 6.07 10.82
CA ILE A 85 5.70 5.84 11.81
C ILE A 85 5.02 5.60 13.16
N CYS A 86 5.38 4.51 13.83
CA CYS A 86 5.14 4.36 15.25
C CYS A 86 6.41 4.72 16.01
N ASP A 87 6.32 5.60 16.96
CA ASP A 87 7.32 5.76 18.00
C ASP A 87 6.91 4.91 19.20
N PHE A 88 7.48 3.72 19.33
CA PHE A 88 7.15 2.81 20.43
C PHE A 88 7.60 3.34 21.80
N THR A 89 8.55 4.30 21.83
CA THR A 89 9.02 4.91 23.08
C THR A 89 7.94 5.77 23.70
N SER A 90 7.13 6.46 22.89
CA SER A 90 6.05 7.34 23.34
C SER A 90 4.65 6.83 22.96
N LEU A 91 4.55 5.73 22.20
CA LEU A 91 3.33 5.21 21.57
C LEU A 91 2.63 6.25 20.69
N THR A 92 3.42 7.17 20.11
CA THR A 92 2.89 8.19 19.21
C THR A 92 2.86 7.66 17.78
N ARG A 93 1.76 7.97 17.09
CA ARG A 93 1.51 7.62 15.69
C ARG A 93 1.65 8.84 14.82
N TYR A 94 2.40 8.72 13.75
CA TYR A 94 2.53 9.70 12.68
C TYR A 94 2.23 8.98 11.38
N TYR A 95 1.21 9.39 10.67
CA TYR A 95 0.85 8.75 9.41
C TYR A 95 0.29 9.76 8.42
N ASP A 96 0.43 9.42 7.15
CA ASP A 96 -0.19 10.07 6.02
C ASP A 96 -0.60 8.97 5.02
N TRP A 97 -1.89 8.74 4.94
CA TRP A 97 -2.52 7.75 4.08
C TRP A 97 -3.27 8.40 2.92
N SER A 98 -2.77 9.52 2.40
CA SER A 98 -3.40 10.38 1.41
C SER A 98 -4.67 11.08 1.92
N ALA A 99 -5.78 10.36 2.05
CA ALA A 99 -7.05 10.91 2.52
C ALA A 99 -7.07 11.16 4.03
N GLU A 100 -6.23 10.46 4.77
CA GLU A 100 -6.09 10.57 6.22
C GLU A 100 -4.65 10.96 6.58
N ASP A 101 -4.49 12.05 7.31
CA ASP A 101 -3.22 12.49 7.88
C ASP A 101 -3.38 12.64 9.39
N SER A 102 -2.38 12.21 10.15
CA SER A 102 -2.40 12.30 11.62
C SER A 102 -2.39 13.71 12.17
N GLY A 103 -2.20 14.73 11.32
CA GLY A 103 -2.17 16.15 11.69
C GLY A 103 -0.95 16.57 12.50
N ASN A 104 0.04 15.69 12.64
CA ASN A 104 1.25 15.94 13.44
C ASN A 104 2.53 15.94 12.59
N TRP A 105 2.43 16.45 11.37
CA TRP A 105 3.53 16.69 10.46
C TRP A 105 3.77 18.17 10.22
N GLN A 106 5.02 18.53 10.00
CA GLN A 106 5.36 19.83 9.40
C GLN A 106 5.06 19.81 7.89
N PRO A 107 4.87 20.97 7.25
CA PRO A 107 4.71 21.04 5.81
C PRO A 107 5.83 20.27 5.07
N PRO A 108 5.54 19.63 3.94
CA PRO A 108 6.52 18.88 3.18
C PRO A 108 7.58 19.80 2.58
N ALA A 109 8.81 19.32 2.53
CA ALA A 109 9.89 19.93 1.75
C ALA A 109 10.14 19.09 0.50
N VAL A 110 9.72 19.63 -0.65
CA VAL A 110 9.94 18.98 -1.96
C VAL A 110 11.23 19.52 -2.57
N ILE A 111 12.10 18.61 -3.00
CA ILE A 111 13.40 18.94 -3.61
C ILE A 111 13.42 18.41 -5.03
N GLY A 112 13.39 19.33 -5.99
CA GLY A 112 13.32 19.03 -7.42
C GLY A 112 11.89 18.98 -7.96
N ALA A 113 11.77 18.66 -9.24
CA ALA A 113 10.49 18.46 -9.95
C ALA A 113 10.58 17.33 -10.97
N LYS A 114 11.68 16.61 -10.96
CA LYS A 114 11.98 15.48 -11.87
C LYS A 114 12.51 14.31 -11.07
N LEU A 115 12.45 13.13 -11.62
CA LEU A 115 13.05 11.94 -11.03
C LEU A 115 14.59 11.98 -11.12
N PRO A 116 15.29 11.56 -10.06
CA PRO A 116 14.76 11.20 -8.75
C PRO A 116 14.15 12.42 -8.02
N LEU A 117 12.90 12.28 -7.53
CA LEU A 117 12.22 13.31 -6.76
C LEU A 117 12.38 13.02 -5.26
N THR A 118 12.76 14.04 -4.49
CA THR A 118 12.91 13.90 -3.03
C THR A 118 11.83 14.69 -2.31
N ILE A 119 11.14 14.01 -1.39
CA ILE A 119 10.13 14.60 -0.52
C ILE A 119 10.51 14.29 0.93
N LYS A 120 10.55 15.33 1.77
CA LYS A 120 10.95 15.22 3.16
C LYS A 120 9.80 15.68 4.05
N ARG A 121 9.44 14.86 5.02
CA ARG A 121 8.47 15.19 6.09
C ARG A 121 9.18 15.11 7.45
N THR A 122 8.90 16.07 8.31
CA THR A 122 9.36 16.06 9.71
C THR A 122 8.14 16.10 10.60
N THR A 123 8.12 15.33 11.66
CA THR A 123 7.03 15.35 12.64
C THR A 123 6.96 16.72 13.34
N SER A 124 5.77 17.17 13.74
CA SER A 124 5.57 18.50 14.33
C SER A 124 6.39 18.71 15.60
N ASP A 125 6.58 17.66 16.38
CA ASP A 125 7.44 17.63 17.57
C ASP A 125 8.95 17.56 17.25
N GLY A 126 9.30 17.39 15.96
CA GLY A 126 10.69 17.31 15.50
C GLY A 126 11.41 16.01 15.79
N ILE A 127 10.73 14.99 16.34
CA ILE A 127 11.34 13.70 16.73
C ILE A 127 11.86 12.93 15.53
N TRP A 128 11.04 12.81 14.48
CA TRP A 128 11.34 12.03 13.29
C TRP A 128 11.44 12.88 12.04
N THR A 129 12.33 12.49 11.15
CA THR A 129 12.35 12.98 9.77
C THR A 129 12.33 11.80 8.82
N LEU A 130 11.34 11.74 7.95
CA LEU A 130 11.25 10.80 6.84
C LEU A 130 11.67 11.51 5.55
N THR A 131 12.68 10.98 4.88
CA THR A 131 13.08 11.41 3.53
C THR A 131 12.73 10.30 2.55
N GLN A 132 11.94 10.62 1.55
CA GLN A 132 11.49 9.71 0.51
C GLN A 132 12.11 10.14 -0.82
N ILE A 133 12.78 9.22 -1.51
CA ILE A 133 13.33 9.46 -2.85
C ILE A 133 12.64 8.53 -3.80
N PHE A 134 11.88 9.09 -4.73
CA PHE A 134 11.15 8.37 -5.76
C PHE A 134 11.95 8.33 -7.05
N ASN A 135 11.94 7.19 -7.71
CA ASN A 135 12.52 7.00 -9.03
C ASN A 135 11.66 5.97 -9.79
N HIS A 136 12.03 5.67 -11.03
CA HIS A 136 11.41 4.59 -11.79
C HIS A 136 12.45 3.67 -12.39
N ASN A 137 12.07 2.42 -12.57
CA ASN A 137 12.85 1.47 -13.35
C ASN A 137 12.26 1.41 -14.77
N THR A 138 13.06 1.73 -15.77
CA THR A 138 12.61 1.72 -17.18
C THR A 138 12.70 0.35 -17.84
N ALA A 139 13.51 -0.55 -17.28
CA ALA A 139 13.66 -1.91 -17.79
C ALA A 139 12.54 -2.85 -17.29
N ASP A 140 12.04 -2.54 -16.09
CA ASP A 140 10.96 -3.27 -15.43
C ASP A 140 10.03 -2.23 -14.82
N PRO A 141 8.77 -2.09 -15.30
CA PRO A 141 7.89 -1.01 -14.88
C PRO A 141 7.64 -1.01 -13.37
N ALA A 142 8.42 -0.24 -12.65
CA ALA A 142 8.35 -0.13 -11.21
C ALA A 142 8.61 1.30 -10.73
N VAL A 143 7.87 1.70 -9.71
CA VAL A 143 8.15 2.91 -8.92
C VAL A 143 9.03 2.50 -7.76
N THR A 144 10.28 2.94 -7.77
CA THR A 144 11.23 2.65 -6.71
C THR A 144 11.26 3.77 -5.68
N MET A 145 11.32 3.40 -4.42
CA MET A 145 11.33 4.31 -3.29
C MET A 145 12.50 3.99 -2.36
N THR A 146 13.29 5.01 -2.03
CA THR A 146 14.25 4.93 -0.92
C THR A 146 13.70 5.75 0.23
N LEU A 147 13.46 5.10 1.36
CA LEU A 147 12.90 5.70 2.57
C LEU A 147 13.99 5.79 3.63
N THR A 148 14.34 6.99 4.06
CA THR A 148 15.31 7.21 5.14
C THR A 148 14.60 7.83 6.33
N LEU A 149 14.49 7.06 7.42
CA LEU A 149 13.96 7.52 8.70
C LEU A 149 15.11 7.93 9.61
N LYS A 150 15.05 9.15 10.12
CA LYS A 150 16.03 9.72 11.05
C LYS A 150 15.40 9.98 12.41
N ASN A 151 16.03 9.49 13.47
CA ASN A 151 15.80 9.93 14.85
C ASN A 151 16.57 11.25 15.10
N ASN A 152 15.85 12.36 15.27
CA ASN A 152 16.45 13.69 15.49
C ASN A 152 16.76 13.97 16.97
N THR A 153 16.48 13.03 17.87
CA THR A 153 16.62 13.25 19.30
C THR A 153 18.00 12.81 19.83
N ALA A 154 18.32 13.26 21.03
CA ALA A 154 19.56 12.88 21.73
C ALA A 154 19.45 11.49 22.43
N ALA A 155 18.33 10.77 22.29
CA ALA A 155 18.09 9.46 22.90
C ALA A 155 17.82 8.38 21.85
N SER A 156 18.06 7.11 22.18
CA SER A 156 17.60 5.99 21.34
C SER A 156 16.08 5.90 21.37
N ARG A 157 15.48 5.53 20.22
CA ARG A 157 14.04 5.32 20.10
C ARG A 157 13.72 4.05 19.32
N ASP A 158 12.72 3.33 19.77
CA ASP A 158 12.17 2.19 19.05
C ASP A 158 11.09 2.68 18.08
N PHE A 159 11.10 2.12 16.87
CA PHE A 159 10.22 2.56 15.79
C PHE A 159 9.65 1.40 14.98
N ALA A 160 8.50 1.64 14.35
CA ALA A 160 8.10 0.99 13.12
C ALA A 160 7.97 2.06 12.02
N LEU A 161 8.36 1.74 10.80
CA LEU A 161 8.11 2.49 9.58
C LEU A 161 7.25 1.61 8.68
N VAL A 162 6.09 2.09 8.30
CA VAL A 162 5.12 1.35 7.48
C VAL A 162 4.98 2.03 6.12
N ARG A 163 4.97 1.25 5.04
CA ARG A 163 4.43 1.64 3.74
C ARG A 163 3.22 0.78 3.44
N TYR A 164 2.18 1.37 2.87
CA TYR A 164 0.89 0.74 2.70
C TYR A 164 0.23 1.22 1.42
N ALA A 165 -0.48 0.32 0.76
CA ALA A 165 -1.32 0.67 -0.37
C ALA A 165 -2.59 -0.19 -0.37
N ASP A 166 -3.69 0.46 -0.57
CA ASP A 166 -4.93 -0.16 -0.96
C ASP A 166 -4.89 -0.40 -2.48
N ILE A 167 -4.87 -1.67 -2.87
CA ILE A 167 -4.70 -2.07 -4.26
C ILE A 167 -6.04 -2.33 -4.91
N ASP A 168 -6.38 -1.49 -5.88
CA ASP A 168 -7.49 -1.67 -6.79
C ASP A 168 -7.02 -2.15 -8.16
N ALA A 169 -6.50 -3.36 -8.21
CA ALA A 169 -5.92 -3.89 -9.44
C ALA A 169 -6.88 -3.78 -10.63
N ASN A 170 -6.44 -3.09 -11.68
CA ASN A 170 -7.19 -2.88 -12.92
C ASN A 170 -8.53 -2.13 -12.73
N ASN A 171 -8.52 -1.02 -11.98
CA ASN A 171 -9.74 -0.26 -11.72
C ASN A 171 -10.89 -1.11 -11.16
N ALA A 172 -10.61 -1.99 -10.25
CA ALA A 172 -11.54 -3.02 -9.80
C ALA A 172 -12.74 -2.47 -9.01
N ASN A 173 -13.45 -1.47 -9.54
CA ASN A 173 -14.75 -1.04 -9.03
C ASN A 173 -15.71 -2.23 -8.96
N GLY A 174 -15.62 -3.01 -7.88
CA GLY A 174 -16.39 -4.23 -7.68
C GLY A 174 -15.85 -5.46 -8.43
N GLY A 175 -14.61 -5.42 -8.93
CA GLY A 175 -13.91 -6.58 -9.48
C GLY A 175 -13.39 -7.50 -8.40
N ASN A 176 -13.27 -8.78 -8.74
CA ASN A 176 -12.65 -9.75 -7.87
C ASN A 176 -11.13 -9.59 -7.96
N PHE A 177 -10.46 -9.35 -6.86
CA PHE A 177 -9.01 -9.39 -6.81
C PHE A 177 -8.53 -10.22 -5.63
N HIS A 178 -7.32 -10.77 -5.77
CA HIS A 178 -6.69 -11.57 -4.74
C HIS A 178 -5.50 -10.79 -4.21
N ASN A 179 -5.43 -10.66 -2.90
CA ASN A 179 -4.24 -10.19 -2.24
C ASN A 179 -3.40 -11.39 -1.84
N TRP A 180 -2.10 -11.29 -2.05
CA TRP A 180 -1.18 -12.37 -1.82
C TRP A 180 -0.07 -11.91 -0.87
N PHE A 181 0.31 -12.78 0.04
CA PHE A 181 1.32 -12.55 1.03
C PHE A 181 2.47 -13.55 0.81
N ASP A 182 3.69 -13.05 0.68
CA ASP A 182 4.87 -13.87 0.48
C ASP A 182 5.39 -14.41 1.82
N PHE A 183 5.67 -15.71 1.87
CA PHE A 183 6.18 -16.37 3.07
C PHE A 183 7.59 -15.91 3.47
N ASP A 184 8.38 -15.40 2.52
CA ASP A 184 9.70 -14.84 2.81
C ASP A 184 9.60 -13.40 3.36
N HIS A 185 8.38 -12.87 3.46
CA HIS A 185 8.09 -11.54 3.99
C HIS A 185 8.72 -10.37 3.21
N GLU A 186 9.13 -10.61 1.97
CA GLU A 186 9.73 -9.59 1.12
C GLU A 186 8.71 -8.84 0.27
N SER A 187 7.54 -9.43 0.03
CA SER A 187 6.52 -8.84 -0.84
C SER A 187 5.10 -9.15 -0.41
N ALA A 188 4.22 -8.20 -0.70
CA ALA A 188 2.78 -8.38 -0.67
C ALA A 188 2.19 -7.79 -1.94
N TRP A 189 1.17 -8.43 -2.54
CA TRP A 189 0.59 -7.97 -3.79
C TRP A 189 -0.90 -8.21 -3.91
N GLY A 190 -1.53 -7.39 -4.74
CA GLY A 190 -2.90 -7.55 -5.17
C GLY A 190 -3.00 -7.66 -6.69
N TYR A 191 -3.95 -8.44 -7.19
CA TYR A 191 -4.18 -8.61 -8.61
C TYR A 191 -5.67 -8.89 -8.92
N ASN A 192 -6.07 -8.57 -10.13
CA ASN A 192 -7.41 -8.91 -10.60
C ASN A 192 -7.51 -10.39 -10.98
N ASN A 193 -8.74 -10.90 -10.99
CA ASN A 193 -9.05 -12.30 -11.35
C ASN A 193 -9.54 -12.44 -12.80
N GLY A 194 -9.03 -11.61 -13.71
CA GLY A 194 -9.41 -11.63 -15.13
C GLY A 194 -8.57 -12.57 -15.98
N PHE A 195 -8.90 -12.69 -17.28
CA PHE A 195 -8.10 -13.45 -18.25
C PHE A 195 -6.70 -12.83 -18.44
N ASN A 196 -6.58 -11.53 -18.26
CA ASN A 196 -5.31 -10.82 -18.20
C ASN A 196 -5.07 -10.47 -16.75
N LEU A 197 -4.21 -11.22 -16.09
CA LEU A 197 -3.84 -10.96 -14.70
C LEU A 197 -2.96 -9.71 -14.66
N PHE A 198 -3.53 -8.62 -14.16
CA PHE A 198 -2.80 -7.41 -13.83
C PHE A 198 -2.78 -7.23 -12.33
N GLY A 199 -1.65 -6.81 -11.84
CA GLY A 199 -1.48 -6.60 -10.42
C GLY A 199 -0.26 -5.77 -10.13
N VAL A 200 -0.18 -5.34 -8.88
CA VAL A 200 0.96 -4.61 -8.35
C VAL A 200 1.44 -5.26 -7.07
N MET A 201 2.74 -5.35 -6.94
CA MET A 201 3.44 -5.84 -5.78
C MET A 201 4.11 -4.67 -5.06
N LEU A 202 3.95 -4.61 -3.75
CA LEU A 202 4.82 -3.82 -2.90
C LEU A 202 5.93 -4.74 -2.40
N TYR A 203 7.14 -4.47 -2.84
CA TYR A 203 8.34 -5.29 -2.61
C TYR A 203 9.34 -4.52 -1.75
N SER A 204 9.91 -5.18 -0.73
CA SER A 204 11.00 -4.62 0.06
C SER A 204 12.33 -4.87 -0.62
N VAL A 205 13.01 -3.80 -1.02
CA VAL A 205 14.38 -3.91 -1.54
C VAL A 205 15.31 -4.24 -0.37
N PRO A 206 16.10 -5.34 -0.43
CA PRO A 206 16.95 -5.78 0.68
C PRO A 206 17.91 -4.69 1.14
N THR A 207 17.83 -4.32 2.41
CA THR A 207 18.69 -3.30 3.05
C THR A 207 19.29 -3.78 4.37
N GLY A 208 19.01 -5.02 4.76
CA GLY A 208 19.42 -5.60 6.04
C GLY A 208 18.59 -5.14 7.25
N ALA A 209 17.54 -4.34 7.04
CA ALA A 209 16.58 -4.01 8.08
C ALA A 209 15.61 -5.18 8.33
N THR A 210 15.20 -5.39 9.57
CA THR A 210 14.10 -6.30 9.87
C THR A 210 12.82 -5.75 9.26
N HIS A 211 12.13 -6.58 8.48
CA HIS A 211 10.92 -6.18 7.79
C HIS A 211 9.92 -7.32 7.73
N PHE A 212 8.67 -6.96 7.44
CA PHE A 212 7.56 -7.88 7.31
C PHE A 212 6.57 -7.36 6.27
N ALA A 213 6.35 -8.15 5.21
CA ALA A 213 5.27 -7.89 4.25
C ALA A 213 3.96 -8.43 4.79
N PHE A 214 2.87 -7.72 4.58
CA PHE A 214 1.55 -8.14 5.05
C PHE A 214 0.45 -7.77 4.04
N ILE A 215 -0.66 -8.48 4.14
CA ILE A 215 -1.93 -8.09 3.51
C ILE A 215 -2.97 -7.89 4.61
N GLN A 216 -3.97 -7.09 4.31
CA GLN A 216 -5.11 -6.87 5.19
C GLN A 216 -6.40 -7.21 4.47
N ASN A 217 -7.40 -7.69 5.21
CA ASN A 217 -8.73 -8.01 4.70
C ASN A 217 -9.69 -6.82 4.81
N THR A 218 -9.15 -5.63 4.77
CA THR A 218 -9.88 -4.37 4.83
C THR A 218 -9.17 -3.33 3.98
N ALA A 219 -9.93 -2.39 3.45
CA ALA A 219 -9.41 -1.19 2.80
C ALA A 219 -8.94 -0.13 3.81
N ASP A 220 -9.20 -0.34 5.12
CA ASP A 220 -8.79 0.59 6.16
C ASP A 220 -7.25 0.64 6.26
N ALA A 221 -6.72 1.83 6.42
CA ALA A 221 -5.29 2.02 6.62
C ALA A 221 -4.83 1.37 7.94
N PRO A 222 -3.61 0.83 7.99
CA PRO A 222 -3.09 0.17 9.18
C PRO A 222 -2.81 1.18 10.30
N ASP A 223 -2.98 0.75 11.55
CA ASP A 223 -2.36 1.43 12.68
C ASP A 223 -0.83 1.21 12.59
N PRO A 224 0.00 2.24 12.43
CA PRO A 224 1.45 2.06 12.31
C PRO A 224 2.09 1.42 13.55
N CYS A 225 1.42 1.45 14.71
CA CYS A 225 1.87 0.76 15.92
C CYS A 225 1.39 -0.70 16.01
N SER A 226 0.53 -1.12 15.10
CA SER A 226 0.03 -2.49 15.02
C SER A 226 -0.35 -2.84 13.57
N PRO A 227 0.59 -2.74 12.61
CA PRO A 227 0.28 -2.81 11.18
C PRO A 227 -0.31 -4.15 10.75
N VAL A 228 -0.06 -5.21 11.50
CA VAL A 228 -0.53 -6.57 11.21
C VAL A 228 -1.80 -6.97 11.96
N ALA A 229 -2.52 -6.02 12.57
CA ALA A 229 -3.70 -6.33 13.39
C ALA A 229 -4.86 -6.96 12.59
N ASN A 230 -4.97 -6.66 11.30
CA ASN A 230 -6.06 -7.09 10.43
C ASN A 230 -5.62 -8.11 9.37
N LEU A 231 -4.71 -9.01 9.72
CA LEU A 231 -4.30 -10.08 8.82
C LEU A 231 -5.51 -10.97 8.47
N PRO A 232 -5.67 -11.36 7.20
CA PRO A 232 -6.74 -12.26 6.79
C PRO A 232 -6.51 -13.69 7.34
N SER A 233 -7.60 -14.44 7.44
CA SER A 233 -7.56 -15.84 7.90
C SER A 233 -7.00 -16.82 6.86
N SER A 234 -6.79 -16.39 5.63
CA SER A 234 -6.28 -17.20 4.52
C SER A 234 -5.27 -16.42 3.68
N ASN A 235 -4.34 -17.15 3.08
CA ASN A 235 -3.41 -16.65 2.08
C ASN A 235 -3.34 -17.66 0.92
N PRO A 236 -3.78 -17.33 -0.30
CA PRO A 236 -4.32 -16.02 -0.68
C PRO A 236 -5.67 -15.71 -0.03
N TRP A 237 -5.97 -14.44 0.07
CA TRP A 237 -7.28 -13.95 0.46
C TRP A 237 -7.97 -13.30 -0.74
N PHE A 238 -9.31 -13.40 -0.77
CA PHE A 238 -10.12 -12.86 -1.84
C PHE A 238 -11.08 -11.81 -1.28
N GLY A 239 -11.05 -10.62 -1.84
CA GLY A 239 -11.91 -9.51 -1.44
C GLY A 239 -11.27 -8.15 -1.67
N ASP A 240 -11.84 -7.12 -1.08
CA ASP A 240 -11.32 -5.76 -1.02
C ASP A 240 -10.27 -5.68 0.09
N GLY A 241 -9.02 -5.44 -0.27
CA GLY A 241 -7.91 -5.51 0.68
C GLY A 241 -6.71 -4.69 0.25
N SER A 242 -5.70 -4.74 1.08
CA SER A 242 -4.53 -3.91 0.96
C SER A 242 -3.24 -4.66 1.21
N VAL A 243 -2.13 -4.06 0.82
CA VAL A 243 -0.79 -4.58 0.98
C VAL A 243 0.08 -3.61 1.76
N GLY A 244 1.04 -4.12 2.51
CA GLY A 244 1.95 -3.27 3.26
C GLY A 244 3.29 -3.92 3.57
N HIS A 245 4.21 -3.05 3.95
CA HIS A 245 5.50 -3.40 4.54
C HIS A 245 5.70 -2.65 5.85
N ASP A 246 6.25 -3.37 6.82
CA ASP A 246 6.69 -2.84 8.10
C ASP A 246 8.20 -3.07 8.25
N TRP A 247 8.94 -2.03 8.61
CA TRP A 247 10.34 -2.07 9.00
C TRP A 247 10.44 -1.56 10.43
N ASN A 248 10.97 -2.36 11.33
CA ASN A 248 11.04 -2.00 12.74
C ASN A 248 12.44 -2.19 13.34
N GLY A 249 12.67 -1.52 14.45
CA GLY A 249 13.96 -1.58 15.14
C GLY A 249 14.18 -0.44 16.12
N THR A 250 15.44 -0.27 16.49
CA THR A 250 15.90 0.81 17.39
C THR A 250 16.86 1.72 16.65
N LEU A 251 16.59 3.03 16.64
CA LEU A 251 17.53 4.05 16.17
C LEU A 251 18.16 4.79 17.32
N LYS A 252 19.50 4.74 17.40
CA LYS A 252 20.27 5.55 18.35
C LYS A 252 20.07 7.04 18.08
N ALA A 253 20.46 7.87 19.03
CA ALA A 253 20.46 9.33 18.92
C ALA A 253 21.10 9.79 17.59
N ASP A 254 20.45 10.70 16.86
CA ASP A 254 20.90 11.27 15.59
C ASP A 254 21.23 10.26 14.48
N LYS A 255 20.77 9.00 14.58
CA LYS A 255 20.98 7.99 13.54
C LYS A 255 19.79 7.87 12.63
N SER A 256 20.08 7.28 11.48
CA SER A 256 19.07 6.98 10.45
C SER A 256 19.14 5.52 10.04
N ILE A 257 18.01 5.01 9.57
CA ILE A 257 17.92 3.79 8.79
C ILE A 257 17.45 4.14 7.38
N THR A 258 17.93 3.42 6.40
CA THR A 258 17.45 3.52 5.02
C THR A 258 16.92 2.17 4.58
N VAL A 259 15.69 2.17 4.09
CA VAL A 259 15.01 1.01 3.54
C VAL A 259 14.60 1.31 2.11
N GLY A 260 14.40 0.27 1.30
CA GLY A 260 13.90 0.38 -0.05
C GLY A 260 12.55 -0.29 -0.18
N ALA A 261 11.71 0.30 -1.01
CA ALA A 261 10.46 -0.30 -1.42
C ALA A 261 10.22 -0.03 -2.92
N GLU A 262 9.45 -0.87 -3.56
CA GLU A 262 9.00 -0.59 -4.92
C GLU A 262 7.59 -1.11 -5.16
N TYR A 263 6.81 -0.34 -5.90
CA TYR A 263 5.61 -0.83 -6.55
C TYR A 263 5.99 -1.37 -7.90
N ARG A 264 5.84 -2.67 -8.05
CA ARG A 264 6.21 -3.40 -9.26
C ARG A 264 5.00 -4.09 -9.83
N ARG A 265 4.80 -3.97 -11.14
CA ARG A 265 3.84 -4.78 -11.88
C ARG A 265 4.35 -6.22 -12.02
N PHE A 266 3.45 -7.18 -12.06
CA PHE A 266 3.74 -8.57 -12.43
C PHE A 266 2.69 -9.08 -13.44
#